data_436c844a77ba974f1d300f9771fafe86
#
_entry.id   436c844a77ba974f1d300f9771fafe86
#
_cell.length_a   1.000
_cell.length_b   1.000
_cell.length_c   1.000
_cell.angle_alpha   90.00
_cell.angle_beta   90.00
_cell.angle_gamma   90.00
#
_symmetry.space_group_name_H-M   'P 1'
#
loop_
_entity.id
_entity.type
_entity.pdbx_description
1 polymer ?
#
loop_
_entity_poly.entity_id
_entity_poly.type
_entity_poly.pdbx_seq_one_letter_code
_entity_poly.pdbx_strand_id
1 'polypeptide(L)'
;MFTLDRADDHAQRRISMNTQDDLQPRYPMNRRTFVGMVPAGAASTLFQGAAAAAQHAPKARNVVLVHGLFADGSSWSEVIARLQAAGLNATAVQNPLTTLPDAVASAERVLARQDGPTVLVGHSFSGMIVTEAGIHPNVSALVYVAARAPDAGEDYATLANTFPTPPASAGIVFDGDEGRLSEEAFLRDFAGDLPEAKAKVLYAVQEPFQKALLTAKTAHAAWRSKPSFYAVSTEDRTIDPDLERFMAKRMGAKTIEVKASHLSLISQPDTITNLILEAAGQT
;
A
#
# COMPACT_ATOMS: atom_id res chain seq x y z
N MET A 1 -48.75 -32.87 -13.93
CA MET A 1 -48.83 -34.22 -14.50
C MET A 1 -47.40 -34.56 -14.94
N PHE A 2 -46.90 -35.67 -14.41
CA PHE A 2 -45.54 -36.25 -14.39
C PHE A 2 -44.58 -35.58 -13.39
N THR A 3 -44.38 -36.00 -12.24
CA THR A 3 -44.11 -37.24 -11.45
C THR A 3 -42.79 -37.92 -11.77
N LEU A 4 -41.87 -37.86 -10.77
CA LEU A 4 -41.07 -38.98 -10.24
C LEU A 4 -39.99 -39.57 -11.17
N ASP A 5 -38.88 -40.07 -10.74
CA ASP A 5 -38.51 -40.77 -9.52
C ASP A 5 -37.00 -41.08 -9.49
N ARG A 6 -36.44 -41.21 -8.26
CA ARG A 6 -35.45 -42.16 -7.76
C ARG A 6 -34.00 -42.14 -8.32
N ALA A 7 -33.04 -42.01 -7.53
CA ALA A 7 -32.54 -42.68 -6.31
C ALA A 7 -31.45 -43.71 -6.59
N ASP A 8 -30.53 -43.77 -5.62
CA ASP A 8 -29.61 -44.85 -5.26
C ASP A 8 -28.28 -44.93 -6.01
N ASP A 9 -27.12 -45.27 -5.48
CA ASP A 9 -26.77 -45.97 -4.22
C ASP A 9 -25.25 -45.93 -4.01
N HIS A 10 -24.87 -45.97 -2.73
CA HIS A 10 -23.67 -46.54 -2.09
C HIS A 10 -22.33 -46.70 -2.83
N ALA A 11 -21.28 -46.19 -2.21
CA ALA A 11 -20.24 -47.09 -1.71
C ALA A 11 -19.27 -46.41 -0.74
N GLN A 12 -19.45 -46.70 0.54
CA GLN A 12 -18.43 -46.59 1.57
C GLN A 12 -17.28 -47.59 1.30
N ARG A 13 -16.05 -47.16 1.37
CA ARG A 13 -14.94 -48.06 1.72
C ARG A 13 -14.09 -47.43 2.81
N ARG A 14 -14.22 -47.98 4.02
CA ARG A 14 -13.22 -48.00 5.08
C ARG A 14 -12.12 -48.99 4.71
N ILE A 15 -10.87 -48.63 4.93
CA ILE A 15 -9.75 -49.53 5.23
C ILE A 15 -8.86 -48.73 6.17
N SER A 16 -8.91 -48.95 7.45
CA SER A 16 -8.21 -49.84 8.35
C SER A 16 -6.72 -49.55 8.53
N MET A 17 -6.44 -49.18 9.78
CA MET A 17 -5.10 -49.07 10.40
C MET A 17 -4.22 -50.27 10.12
N ASN A 18 -2.93 -50.08 10.00
CA ASN A 18 -1.97 -51.00 10.53
C ASN A 18 -0.75 -50.27 11.13
N THR A 19 -0.43 -50.67 12.31
CA THR A 19 0.64 -50.25 13.21
C THR A 19 1.92 -51.10 12.98
N GLN A 20 3.05 -50.51 13.46
CA GLN A 20 4.34 -51.20 13.81
C GLN A 20 5.29 -51.45 12.63
N ASP A 21 6.59 -51.18 12.71
CA ASP A 21 7.56 -51.37 13.79
C ASP A 21 8.88 -50.61 13.50
N ASP A 22 9.51 -50.22 14.57
CA ASP A 22 10.94 -50.04 14.86
C ASP A 22 11.99 -50.23 13.75
N LEU A 23 12.98 -49.32 13.73
CA LEU A 23 14.41 -49.63 13.79
C LEU A 23 15.25 -48.32 13.84
N GLN A 24 15.78 -48.04 15.04
CA GLN A 24 16.89 -47.11 15.25
C GLN A 24 18.23 -47.85 15.08
N PRO A 25 19.22 -47.27 14.44
CA PRO A 25 20.61 -47.69 14.62
C PRO A 25 21.32 -46.83 15.67
N ARG A 26 21.75 -47.52 16.74
CA ARG A 26 22.68 -47.00 17.74
C ARG A 26 24.09 -46.98 17.16
N TYR A 27 24.79 -45.86 17.25
CA TYR A 27 26.25 -45.83 17.11
C TYR A 27 26.92 -45.56 18.46
N PRO A 28 28.04 -46.24 18.78
CA PRO A 28 28.66 -46.20 20.09
C PRO A 28 29.61 -44.99 20.25
N MET A 29 29.56 -44.39 21.43
CA MET A 29 30.52 -43.41 21.89
C MET A 29 31.90 -44.06 22.10
N ASN A 30 32.95 -43.48 21.53
CA ASN A 30 34.32 -43.76 21.90
C ASN A 30 34.97 -42.55 22.56
N ARG A 31 35.18 -42.66 23.88
CA ARG A 31 35.95 -41.70 24.67
C ARG A 31 37.45 -41.96 24.38
N ARG A 32 38.15 -40.93 23.87
CA ARG A 32 39.60 -40.82 24.06
C ARG A 32 39.94 -39.40 24.48
N THR A 33 40.30 -39.28 25.72
CA THR A 33 40.93 -38.17 26.41
C THR A 33 42.27 -37.83 25.72
N PHE A 34 42.45 -36.60 25.29
CA PHE A 34 43.79 -36.06 25.04
C PHE A 34 43.95 -34.73 25.78
N VAL A 35 44.85 -34.75 26.75
CA VAL A 35 45.38 -33.59 27.45
C VAL A 35 46.48 -33.01 26.55
N GLY A 36 46.42 -31.74 26.20
CA GLY A 36 47.46 -31.07 25.43
C GLY A 36 47.42 -29.55 25.68
N MET A 37 48.53 -29.10 26.17
CA MET A 37 48.95 -27.78 26.62
C MET A 37 48.41 -26.57 25.82
N VAL A 38 48.07 -25.53 26.57
CA VAL A 38 47.78 -24.16 26.10
C VAL A 38 49.09 -23.41 25.87
N PRO A 39 49.28 -22.68 24.75
CA PRO A 39 50.09 -21.47 24.74
C PRO A 39 49.16 -20.26 24.67
N ALA A 40 49.40 -19.29 25.53
CA ALA A 40 48.80 -17.99 25.52
C ALA A 40 49.25 -17.23 24.28
N GLY A 41 48.32 -17.07 23.33
CA GLY A 41 48.47 -16.19 22.16
C GLY A 41 47.39 -15.15 22.16
N ALA A 42 47.77 -13.86 22.17
CA ALA A 42 46.89 -12.72 22.15
C ALA A 42 45.94 -12.76 20.95
N ALA A 43 44.67 -13.01 21.20
CA ALA A 43 43.62 -12.88 20.19
C ALA A 43 43.21 -11.42 20.09
N SER A 44 43.81 -10.70 19.13
CA SER A 44 43.28 -9.42 18.65
C SER A 44 41.97 -9.71 17.95
N THR A 45 40.86 -9.52 18.62
CA THR A 45 39.51 -9.53 18.00
C THR A 45 39.39 -8.32 17.09
N LEU A 46 39.64 -8.55 15.82
CA LEU A 46 39.19 -7.66 14.75
C LEU A 46 37.64 -7.69 14.79
N PHE A 47 37.04 -6.67 15.40
CA PHE A 47 35.68 -6.29 15.13
C PHE A 47 35.61 -5.84 13.67
N GLN A 48 35.42 -6.77 12.76
CA GLN A 48 34.90 -6.45 11.45
C GLN A 48 33.44 -6.02 11.65
N GLY A 49 33.24 -4.73 11.79
CA GLY A 49 31.93 -4.12 11.64
C GLY A 49 31.42 -4.53 10.26
N ALA A 50 30.41 -5.40 10.23
CA ALA A 50 29.62 -5.60 9.05
C ALA A 50 28.94 -4.24 8.75
N ALA A 51 29.59 -3.46 7.86
CA ALA A 51 28.91 -2.40 7.17
C ALA A 51 27.75 -3.08 6.44
N ALA A 52 26.53 -2.92 6.97
CA ALA A 52 25.33 -3.27 6.23
C ALA A 52 25.40 -2.49 4.93
N ALA A 53 25.77 -3.18 3.85
CA ALA A 53 25.67 -2.65 2.51
C ALA A 53 24.19 -2.26 2.37
N ALA A 54 23.93 -0.96 2.29
CA ALA A 54 22.64 -0.46 1.90
C ALA A 54 22.36 -1.11 0.54
N GLN A 55 21.57 -2.17 0.55
CA GLN A 55 21.14 -2.81 -0.68
C GLN A 55 20.31 -1.75 -1.40
N HIS A 56 20.90 -1.16 -2.43
CA HIS A 56 20.18 -0.27 -3.33
C HIS A 56 19.00 -1.11 -3.86
N ALA A 57 17.78 -0.68 -3.53
CA ALA A 57 16.59 -1.28 -4.10
C ALA A 57 16.78 -1.32 -5.63
N PRO A 58 16.45 -2.42 -6.31
CA PRO A 58 16.62 -2.51 -7.76
C PRO A 58 15.87 -1.35 -8.41
N LYS A 59 16.52 -0.66 -9.35
CA LYS A 59 15.90 0.45 -10.08
C LYS A 59 14.59 -0.02 -10.70
N ALA A 60 13.48 0.59 -10.28
CA ALA A 60 12.18 0.31 -10.86
C ALA A 60 12.05 1.02 -12.21
N ARG A 61 11.43 0.33 -13.17
CA ARG A 61 11.04 0.91 -14.46
C ARG A 61 9.54 1.09 -14.59
N ASN A 62 8.79 0.49 -13.68
CA ASN A 62 7.34 0.51 -13.67
C ASN A 62 6.82 1.30 -12.46
N VAL A 63 5.76 2.07 -12.68
CA VAL A 63 5.03 2.79 -11.65
C VAL A 63 3.54 2.48 -11.81
N VAL A 64 2.92 1.98 -10.76
CA VAL A 64 1.47 1.73 -10.70
C VAL A 64 0.85 2.75 -9.75
N LEU A 65 -0.10 3.53 -10.25
CA LEU A 65 -0.70 4.68 -9.60
C LEU A 65 -2.17 4.39 -9.28
N VAL A 66 -2.58 4.59 -8.03
CA VAL A 66 -3.93 4.29 -7.57
C VAL A 66 -4.60 5.56 -7.04
N HIS A 67 -5.77 5.90 -7.58
CA HIS A 67 -6.56 7.07 -7.18
C HIS A 67 -7.33 6.85 -5.87
N GLY A 68 -7.64 7.93 -5.17
CA GLY A 68 -8.45 7.94 -3.95
C GLY A 68 -9.96 7.93 -4.20
N LEU A 69 -10.74 8.17 -3.12
CA LEU A 69 -12.17 8.46 -3.23
C LEU A 69 -12.39 9.78 -3.99
N PHE A 70 -13.56 9.99 -4.54
CA PHE A 70 -13.98 11.21 -5.26
C PHE A 70 -13.18 11.49 -6.53
N ALA A 71 -12.41 10.54 -7.03
CA ALA A 71 -11.50 10.70 -8.17
C ALA A 71 -11.47 9.42 -9.01
N ASP A 72 -10.84 9.50 -10.16
CA ASP A 72 -10.52 8.38 -11.04
C ASP A 72 -9.02 8.37 -11.42
N GLY A 73 -8.60 7.43 -12.25
CA GLY A 73 -7.20 7.31 -12.66
C GLY A 73 -6.67 8.53 -13.43
N SER A 74 -7.53 9.38 -14.00
CA SER A 74 -7.11 10.58 -14.71
C SER A 74 -6.56 11.67 -13.80
N SER A 75 -6.83 11.59 -12.49
CA SER A 75 -6.20 12.47 -11.49
C SER A 75 -4.66 12.40 -11.50
N TRP A 76 -4.09 11.32 -12.01
CA TRP A 76 -2.66 11.11 -12.16
C TRP A 76 -2.07 11.62 -13.49
N SER A 77 -2.88 12.17 -14.41
CA SER A 77 -2.44 12.50 -15.79
C SER A 77 -1.18 13.36 -15.84
N GLU A 78 -1.08 14.38 -14.98
CA GLU A 78 0.09 15.27 -14.92
C GLU A 78 1.36 14.54 -14.45
N VAL A 79 1.23 13.65 -13.48
CA VAL A 79 2.34 12.83 -12.97
C VAL A 79 2.71 11.75 -13.99
N ILE A 80 1.74 11.10 -14.63
CA ILE A 80 1.98 10.10 -15.69
C ILE A 80 2.83 10.69 -16.81
N ALA A 81 2.45 11.87 -17.34
CA ALA A 81 3.19 12.51 -18.42
C ALA A 81 4.68 12.73 -18.06
N ARG A 82 4.94 13.15 -16.82
CA ARG A 82 6.31 13.39 -16.31
C ARG A 82 7.10 12.11 -16.11
N LEU A 83 6.47 11.08 -15.57
CA LEU A 83 7.10 9.75 -15.41
C LEU A 83 7.46 9.14 -16.76
N GLN A 84 6.56 9.26 -17.76
CA GLN A 84 6.83 8.80 -19.12
C GLN A 84 7.96 9.60 -19.78
N ALA A 85 8.00 10.93 -19.59
CA ALA A 85 9.11 11.77 -20.05
C ALA A 85 10.45 11.39 -19.40
N ALA A 86 10.43 10.87 -18.16
CA ALA A 86 11.59 10.33 -17.47
C ALA A 86 11.94 8.86 -17.87
N GLY A 87 11.21 8.27 -18.82
CA GLY A 87 11.47 6.93 -19.34
C GLY A 87 10.89 5.80 -18.48
N LEU A 88 9.96 6.09 -17.57
CA LEU A 88 9.27 5.10 -16.78
C LEU A 88 7.96 4.65 -17.43
N ASN A 89 7.61 3.40 -17.25
CA ASN A 89 6.31 2.85 -17.62
C ASN A 89 5.30 3.13 -16.49
N ALA A 90 4.37 4.06 -16.72
CA ALA A 90 3.37 4.48 -15.74
C ALA A 90 1.98 3.96 -16.11
N THR A 91 1.31 3.29 -15.19
CA THR A 91 -0.04 2.74 -15.37
C THR A 91 -0.94 3.16 -14.22
N ALA A 92 -2.06 3.82 -14.53
CA ALA A 92 -3.09 4.11 -13.53
C ALA A 92 -4.06 2.92 -13.38
N VAL A 93 -4.37 2.60 -12.14
CA VAL A 93 -5.42 1.63 -11.79
C VAL A 93 -6.76 2.37 -11.77
N GLN A 94 -7.75 1.83 -12.45
CA GLN A 94 -9.15 2.19 -12.26
C GLN A 94 -9.71 1.25 -11.19
N ASN A 95 -9.63 1.66 -9.93
CA ASN A 95 -10.15 0.84 -8.86
C ASN A 95 -11.65 1.11 -8.68
N PRO A 96 -12.49 0.07 -8.54
CA PRO A 96 -13.89 0.29 -8.22
C PRO A 96 -13.99 0.79 -6.78
N LEU A 97 -14.73 1.86 -6.57
CA LEU A 97 -14.93 2.44 -5.24
C LEU A 97 -16.05 1.69 -4.48
N THR A 98 -16.06 0.34 -4.55
CA THR A 98 -17.06 -0.56 -3.97
C THR A 98 -16.61 -1.15 -2.64
N THR A 99 -15.61 -2.04 -2.68
CA THR A 99 -15.03 -2.68 -1.49
C THR A 99 -13.51 -2.62 -1.52
N LEU A 100 -12.84 -2.68 -0.36
CA LEU A 100 -11.39 -2.73 -0.31
C LEU A 100 -10.82 -3.98 -1.03
N PRO A 101 -11.38 -5.19 -0.88
CA PRO A 101 -10.92 -6.35 -1.63
C PRO A 101 -10.99 -6.18 -3.15
N ASP A 102 -12.06 -5.59 -3.69
CA ASP A 102 -12.20 -5.35 -5.14
C ASP A 102 -11.16 -4.33 -5.63
N ALA A 103 -10.94 -3.28 -4.85
CA ALA A 103 -9.94 -2.26 -5.14
C ALA A 103 -8.51 -2.84 -5.12
N VAL A 104 -8.18 -3.66 -4.12
CA VAL A 104 -6.91 -4.38 -4.01
C VAL A 104 -6.73 -5.33 -5.19
N ALA A 105 -7.73 -6.14 -5.52
CA ALA A 105 -7.69 -7.05 -6.67
C ALA A 105 -7.46 -6.31 -8.00
N SER A 106 -7.98 -5.06 -8.12
CA SER A 106 -7.73 -4.23 -9.31
C SER A 106 -6.27 -3.79 -9.40
N ALA A 107 -5.65 -3.40 -8.29
CA ALA A 107 -4.23 -3.06 -8.22
C ALA A 107 -3.35 -4.30 -8.50
N GLU A 108 -3.66 -5.44 -7.91
CA GLU A 108 -2.93 -6.70 -8.10
C GLU A 108 -2.95 -7.16 -9.57
N ARG A 109 -4.09 -7.05 -10.26
CA ARG A 109 -4.18 -7.36 -11.70
C ARG A 109 -3.26 -6.48 -12.55
N VAL A 110 -3.06 -5.22 -12.16
CA VAL A 110 -2.13 -4.31 -12.85
C VAL A 110 -0.69 -4.66 -12.49
N LEU A 111 -0.39 -4.92 -11.21
CA LEU A 111 0.93 -5.32 -10.72
C LEU A 111 1.42 -6.62 -11.36
N ALA A 112 0.52 -7.60 -11.51
CA ALA A 112 0.84 -8.89 -12.13
C ALA A 112 1.27 -8.79 -13.61
N ARG A 113 0.91 -7.68 -14.29
CA ARG A 113 1.29 -7.42 -15.68
C ARG A 113 2.60 -6.63 -15.83
N GLN A 114 3.19 -6.20 -14.72
CA GLN A 114 4.46 -5.47 -14.77
C GLN A 114 5.64 -6.44 -14.92
N ASP A 115 6.60 -6.07 -15.76
CA ASP A 115 7.75 -6.90 -16.13
C ASP A 115 8.96 -6.69 -15.19
N GLY A 116 8.75 -6.48 -13.91
CA GLY A 116 9.84 -6.33 -12.94
C GLY A 116 9.55 -5.34 -11.82
N PRO A 117 10.61 -4.81 -11.18
CA PRO A 117 10.47 -3.92 -10.03
C PRO A 117 9.56 -2.73 -10.32
N THR A 118 8.58 -2.52 -9.44
CA THR A 118 7.49 -1.57 -9.60
C THR A 118 7.34 -0.71 -8.34
N VAL A 119 7.23 0.59 -8.51
CA VAL A 119 6.79 1.50 -7.46
C VAL A 119 5.26 1.51 -7.44
N LEU A 120 4.67 1.20 -6.28
CA LEU A 120 3.23 1.30 -6.06
C LEU A 120 2.91 2.60 -5.34
N VAL A 121 2.09 3.44 -5.97
CA VAL A 121 1.76 4.80 -5.51
C VAL A 121 0.28 4.89 -5.21
N GLY A 122 -0.08 5.45 -4.06
CA GLY A 122 -1.47 5.68 -3.69
C GLY A 122 -1.72 7.11 -3.21
N HIS A 123 -2.85 7.67 -3.62
CA HIS A 123 -3.37 8.94 -3.15
C HIS A 123 -4.56 8.73 -2.21
N SER A 124 -4.58 9.45 -1.08
CA SER A 124 -5.75 9.49 -0.22
C SER A 124 -6.17 8.09 0.32
N PHE A 125 -7.41 7.69 0.16
CA PHE A 125 -7.93 6.37 0.52
C PHE A 125 -7.08 5.23 -0.05
N SER A 126 -6.56 5.38 -1.28
CA SER A 126 -5.82 4.28 -1.91
C SER A 126 -4.47 3.95 -1.22
N GLY A 127 -4.05 4.74 -0.25
CA GLY A 127 -3.00 4.32 0.66
C GLY A 127 -3.34 3.01 1.39
N MET A 128 -4.61 2.71 1.65
CA MET A 128 -5.04 1.40 2.16
C MET A 128 -4.79 0.29 1.13
N ILE A 129 -5.03 0.57 -0.16
CA ILE A 129 -4.76 -0.36 -1.26
C ILE A 129 -3.25 -0.62 -1.37
N VAL A 130 -2.44 0.44 -1.30
CA VAL A 130 -0.97 0.35 -1.30
C VAL A 130 -0.46 -0.45 -0.10
N THR A 131 -1.03 -0.21 1.07
CA THR A 131 -0.70 -0.91 2.32
C THR A 131 -1.00 -2.41 2.22
N GLU A 132 -2.09 -2.79 1.56
CA GLU A 132 -2.52 -4.18 1.38
C GLU A 132 -1.78 -4.86 0.21
N ALA A 133 -1.87 -4.29 -1.01
CA ALA A 133 -1.31 -4.88 -2.23
C ALA A 133 0.23 -4.75 -2.32
N GLY A 134 0.84 -3.90 -1.51
CA GLY A 134 2.28 -3.65 -1.54
C GLY A 134 3.16 -4.87 -1.17
N ILE A 135 2.56 -5.93 -0.61
CA ILE A 135 3.25 -7.22 -0.40
C ILE A 135 3.53 -7.97 -1.70
N HIS A 136 2.91 -7.57 -2.82
CA HIS A 136 3.09 -8.22 -4.12
C HIS A 136 4.59 -8.28 -4.49
N PRO A 137 5.07 -9.42 -5.05
CA PRO A 137 6.51 -9.62 -5.31
C PRO A 137 7.13 -8.60 -6.26
N ASN A 138 6.37 -8.08 -7.23
CA ASN A 138 6.85 -7.04 -8.14
C ASN A 138 7.03 -5.67 -7.48
N VAL A 139 6.43 -5.41 -6.30
CA VAL A 139 6.53 -4.12 -5.63
C VAL A 139 7.89 -3.99 -4.95
N SER A 140 8.68 -3.00 -5.35
CA SER A 140 10.00 -2.68 -4.80
C SER A 140 9.98 -1.51 -3.82
N ALA A 141 9.03 -0.58 -3.95
CA ALA A 141 8.84 0.56 -3.06
C ALA A 141 7.40 1.06 -3.05
N LEU A 142 7.03 1.75 -1.99
CA LEU A 142 5.69 2.31 -1.76
C LEU A 142 5.77 3.83 -1.68
N VAL A 143 4.83 4.52 -2.33
CA VAL A 143 4.68 5.98 -2.22
C VAL A 143 3.26 6.32 -1.80
N TYR A 144 3.14 7.13 -0.78
CA TYR A 144 1.90 7.63 -0.21
C TYR A 144 1.81 9.13 -0.46
N VAL A 145 0.75 9.59 -1.09
CA VAL A 145 0.52 11.03 -1.39
C VAL A 145 -0.76 11.45 -0.68
N ALA A 146 -0.64 12.28 0.37
CA ALA A 146 -1.78 12.69 1.21
C ALA A 146 -2.68 11.49 1.54
N ALA A 147 -2.10 10.38 2.04
CA ALA A 147 -2.75 9.08 1.96
C ALA A 147 -2.89 8.37 3.31
N ARG A 148 -3.91 7.53 3.43
CA ARG A 148 -4.10 6.63 4.57
C ARG A 148 -3.01 5.56 4.57
N ALA A 149 -2.43 5.30 5.76
CA ALA A 149 -1.43 4.26 5.92
C ALA A 149 -1.66 3.49 7.24
N PRO A 150 -2.76 2.72 7.33
CA PRO A 150 -3.07 1.95 8.54
C PRO A 150 -2.05 0.82 8.76
N ASP A 151 -2.01 0.34 10.00
CA ASP A 151 -1.35 -0.93 10.32
C ASP A 151 -2.30 -2.11 10.01
N ALA A 152 -1.76 -3.34 10.00
CA ALA A 152 -2.55 -4.54 9.79
C ALA A 152 -3.63 -4.68 10.89
N GLY A 153 -4.89 -4.84 10.48
CA GLY A 153 -6.05 -4.92 11.37
C GLY A 153 -6.45 -3.61 12.05
N GLU A 154 -5.72 -2.51 11.83
CA GLU A 154 -6.03 -1.23 12.43
C GLU A 154 -7.35 -0.65 11.93
N ASP A 155 -8.11 -0.09 12.83
CA ASP A 155 -9.27 0.72 12.50
C ASP A 155 -8.82 2.16 12.19
N TYR A 156 -8.74 2.48 10.89
CA TYR A 156 -8.31 3.81 10.46
C TYR A 156 -9.24 4.92 10.98
N ALA A 157 -10.54 4.68 11.07
CA ALA A 157 -11.46 5.69 11.57
C ALA A 157 -11.23 5.98 13.06
N THR A 158 -10.94 4.96 13.85
CA THR A 158 -10.56 5.12 15.26
C THR A 158 -9.26 5.91 15.39
N LEU A 159 -8.24 5.60 14.57
CA LEU A 159 -6.99 6.37 14.56
C LEU A 159 -7.25 7.83 14.16
N ALA A 160 -7.98 8.07 13.07
CA ALA A 160 -8.26 9.42 12.57
C ALA A 160 -9.03 10.27 13.59
N ASN A 161 -9.90 9.67 14.39
CA ASN A 161 -10.65 10.37 15.45
C ASN A 161 -9.77 10.86 16.61
N THR A 162 -8.50 10.48 16.69
CA THR A 162 -7.53 11.01 17.65
C THR A 162 -6.89 12.32 17.18
N PHE A 163 -7.19 12.76 15.96
CA PHE A 163 -6.75 14.01 15.35
C PHE A 163 -7.95 14.92 15.06
N PRO A 164 -7.72 16.21 14.77
CA PRO A 164 -8.80 17.11 14.37
C PRO A 164 -9.60 16.57 13.18
N THR A 165 -10.93 16.67 13.26
CA THR A 165 -11.81 16.25 12.16
C THR A 165 -11.60 17.18 10.95
N PRO A 166 -11.22 16.66 9.77
CA PRO A 166 -11.00 17.49 8.59
C PRO A 166 -12.31 18.10 8.09
N PRO A 167 -12.29 19.36 7.61
CA PRO A 167 -13.50 20.06 7.15
C PRO A 167 -14.28 19.36 6.04
N ALA A 168 -13.59 18.66 5.13
CA ALA A 168 -14.22 17.91 4.04
C ALA A 168 -15.20 16.83 4.54
N SER A 169 -14.98 16.31 5.75
CA SER A 169 -15.85 15.27 6.33
C SER A 169 -17.32 15.71 6.45
N ALA A 170 -17.56 16.99 6.76
CA ALA A 170 -18.92 17.54 6.85
C ALA A 170 -19.60 17.72 5.47
N GLY A 171 -18.82 17.68 4.39
CA GLY A 171 -19.32 17.81 3.02
C GLY A 171 -19.62 16.49 2.33
N ILE A 172 -19.42 15.35 3.01
CA ILE A 172 -19.79 14.06 2.43
C ILE A 172 -21.30 13.89 2.49
N VAL A 173 -21.91 13.70 1.33
CA VAL A 173 -23.34 13.46 1.18
C VAL A 173 -23.56 12.03 0.69
N PHE A 174 -24.60 11.37 1.21
CA PHE A 174 -24.94 10.00 0.87
C PHE A 174 -26.31 9.93 0.18
N ASP A 175 -26.39 9.08 -0.84
CA ASP A 175 -27.63 8.58 -1.41
C ASP A 175 -27.63 7.04 -1.23
N GLY A 176 -28.40 6.55 -0.27
CA GLY A 176 -28.26 5.17 0.20
C GLY A 176 -26.85 4.88 0.75
N ASP A 177 -26.16 3.94 0.14
CA ASP A 177 -24.79 3.56 0.50
C ASP A 177 -23.72 4.24 -0.38
N GLU A 178 -24.11 5.07 -1.36
CA GLU A 178 -23.20 5.80 -2.22
C GLU A 178 -22.90 7.18 -1.64
N GLY A 179 -21.62 7.46 -1.41
CA GLY A 179 -21.13 8.73 -0.89
C GLY A 179 -20.37 9.52 -1.93
N ARG A 180 -20.47 10.86 -1.84
CA ARG A 180 -19.70 11.81 -2.63
C ARG A 180 -19.50 13.10 -1.85
N LEU A 181 -18.57 13.95 -2.28
CA LEU A 181 -18.48 15.31 -1.75
C LEU A 181 -19.51 16.22 -2.43
N SER A 182 -20.10 17.11 -1.65
CA SER A 182 -20.84 18.24 -2.18
C SER A 182 -19.92 19.16 -3.01
N GLU A 183 -20.46 19.92 -3.95
CA GLU A 183 -19.65 20.83 -4.77
C GLU A 183 -18.85 21.81 -3.90
N GLU A 184 -19.50 22.43 -2.91
CA GLU A 184 -18.84 23.35 -1.99
C GLU A 184 -17.63 22.73 -1.29
N ALA A 185 -17.78 21.54 -0.70
CA ALA A 185 -16.70 20.86 0.00
C ALA A 185 -15.62 20.38 -0.96
N PHE A 186 -15.99 19.93 -2.16
CA PHE A 186 -15.02 19.53 -3.17
C PHE A 186 -14.12 20.69 -3.58
N LEU A 187 -14.73 21.84 -3.90
CA LEU A 187 -13.98 23.03 -4.36
C LEU A 187 -13.13 23.64 -3.25
N ARG A 188 -13.68 23.74 -2.02
CA ARG A 188 -13.02 24.40 -0.90
C ARG A 188 -12.01 23.52 -0.17
N ASP A 189 -12.37 22.26 0.09
CA ASP A 189 -11.64 21.42 1.03
C ASP A 189 -10.83 20.28 0.35
N PHE A 190 -11.26 19.82 -0.83
CA PHE A 190 -10.57 18.76 -1.57
C PHE A 190 -9.62 19.33 -2.62
N ALA A 191 -10.05 20.34 -3.37
CA ALA A 191 -9.34 20.94 -4.50
C ALA A 191 -8.98 22.42 -4.24
N GLY A 192 -8.81 22.83 -2.99
CA GLY A 192 -8.79 24.24 -2.58
C GLY A 192 -7.64 25.09 -3.12
N ASP A 193 -6.57 24.49 -3.60
CA ASP A 193 -5.42 25.18 -4.22
C ASP A 193 -5.42 25.10 -5.76
N LEU A 194 -6.46 24.51 -6.36
CA LEU A 194 -6.60 24.47 -7.82
C LEU A 194 -7.40 25.65 -8.35
N PRO A 195 -7.17 26.07 -9.61
CA PRO A 195 -8.06 27.01 -10.27
C PRO A 195 -9.50 26.50 -10.29
N GLU A 196 -10.47 27.34 -9.95
CA GLU A 196 -11.89 26.98 -9.80
C GLU A 196 -12.45 26.22 -11.02
N ALA A 197 -12.10 26.67 -12.24
CA ALA A 197 -12.55 25.99 -13.45
C ALA A 197 -12.05 24.54 -13.54
N LYS A 198 -10.79 24.27 -13.12
CA LYS A 198 -10.23 22.91 -13.06
C LYS A 198 -10.89 22.08 -11.95
N ALA A 199 -11.10 22.67 -10.78
CA ALA A 199 -11.77 22.02 -9.66
C ALA A 199 -13.21 21.62 -10.02
N LYS A 200 -13.96 22.46 -10.74
CA LYS A 200 -15.32 22.15 -11.24
C LYS A 200 -15.34 21.00 -12.24
N VAL A 201 -14.34 20.89 -13.11
CA VAL A 201 -14.23 19.72 -14.01
C VAL A 201 -13.99 18.45 -13.22
N LEU A 202 -13.08 18.49 -12.23
CA LEU A 202 -12.80 17.35 -11.37
C LEU A 202 -14.02 16.96 -10.52
N TYR A 203 -14.78 17.93 -10.03
CA TYR A 203 -16.04 17.66 -9.35
C TYR A 203 -17.06 16.96 -10.25
N ALA A 204 -17.17 17.37 -11.52
CA ALA A 204 -18.13 16.78 -12.46
C ALA A 204 -17.81 15.31 -12.82
N VAL A 205 -16.54 14.91 -12.73
CA VAL A 205 -16.09 13.52 -12.97
C VAL A 205 -15.84 12.73 -11.69
N GLN A 206 -16.21 13.29 -10.53
CA GLN A 206 -16.04 12.59 -9.26
C GLN A 206 -16.84 11.30 -9.26
N GLU A 207 -16.17 10.20 -8.91
CA GLU A 207 -16.80 8.90 -8.82
C GLU A 207 -17.39 8.68 -7.41
N PRO A 208 -18.65 8.22 -7.28
CA PRO A 208 -19.24 7.86 -5.99
C PRO A 208 -18.51 6.67 -5.38
N PHE A 209 -18.47 6.61 -4.06
CA PHE A 209 -17.85 5.51 -3.34
C PHE A 209 -18.86 4.80 -2.43
N GLN A 210 -18.69 3.50 -2.21
CA GLN A 210 -19.52 2.75 -1.28
C GLN A 210 -19.11 3.00 0.18
N LYS A 211 -20.08 3.26 1.04
CA LYS A 211 -19.92 3.55 2.47
C LYS A 211 -19.06 2.52 3.21
N ALA A 212 -19.08 1.25 2.77
CA ALA A 212 -18.26 0.17 3.32
C ALA A 212 -16.76 0.48 3.32
N LEU A 213 -16.28 1.33 2.40
CA LEU A 213 -14.86 1.72 2.33
C LEU A 213 -14.41 2.59 3.51
N LEU A 214 -15.33 3.25 4.23
CA LEU A 214 -14.99 4.09 5.37
C LEU A 214 -14.56 3.28 6.60
N THR A 215 -15.02 2.02 6.71
CA THR A 215 -14.77 1.13 7.85
C THR A 215 -13.92 -0.08 7.47
N ALA A 216 -13.41 -0.12 6.23
CA ALA A 216 -12.56 -1.20 5.76
C ALA A 216 -11.23 -1.25 6.54
N LYS A 217 -10.71 -2.45 6.74
CA LYS A 217 -9.42 -2.69 7.41
C LYS A 217 -8.50 -3.48 6.49
N THR A 218 -7.20 -3.20 6.57
CA THR A 218 -6.17 -3.95 5.86
C THR A 218 -5.76 -5.18 6.68
N ALA A 219 -5.50 -6.31 6.04
CA ALA A 219 -4.94 -7.51 6.67
C ALA A 219 -3.40 -7.43 6.73
N HIS A 220 -2.79 -6.66 5.82
CA HIS A 220 -1.35 -6.49 5.71
C HIS A 220 -0.95 -5.03 5.94
N ALA A 221 0.32 -4.82 6.28
CA ALA A 221 0.97 -3.51 6.35
C ALA A 221 2.30 -3.58 5.60
N ALA A 222 2.24 -3.51 4.27
CA ALA A 222 3.41 -3.67 3.39
C ALA A 222 4.56 -2.71 3.72
N TRP A 223 4.26 -1.52 4.24
CA TRP A 223 5.24 -0.53 4.68
C TRP A 223 6.15 -1.02 5.82
N ARG A 224 5.79 -2.09 6.53
CA ARG A 224 6.66 -2.72 7.54
C ARG A 224 7.87 -3.44 6.94
N SER A 225 7.82 -3.78 5.65
CA SER A 225 8.85 -4.58 4.97
C SER A 225 9.37 -3.97 3.67
N LYS A 226 8.72 -2.91 3.17
CA LYS A 226 9.09 -2.25 1.92
C LYS A 226 9.59 -0.82 2.17
N PRO A 227 10.59 -0.35 1.42
CA PRO A 227 10.95 1.06 1.41
C PRO A 227 9.72 1.92 1.13
N SER A 228 9.48 2.92 1.97
CA SER A 228 8.28 3.74 1.91
C SER A 228 8.62 5.22 1.84
N PHE A 229 7.85 5.95 1.05
CA PHE A 229 7.97 7.38 0.81
C PHE A 229 6.62 8.04 1.05
N TYR A 230 6.62 9.26 1.57
CA TYR A 230 5.38 9.95 1.89
C TYR A 230 5.45 11.44 1.53
N ALA A 231 4.45 11.93 0.82
CA ALA A 231 4.22 13.36 0.60
C ALA A 231 3.06 13.81 1.48
N VAL A 232 3.36 14.63 2.49
CA VAL A 232 2.38 15.28 3.37
C VAL A 232 1.90 16.55 2.69
N SER A 233 0.59 16.71 2.50
CA SER A 233 -0.02 17.95 2.00
C SER A 233 -0.33 18.88 3.18
N THR A 234 0.44 19.99 3.32
CA THR A 234 0.39 20.81 4.55
C THR A 234 -0.87 21.68 4.69
N GLU A 235 -1.63 21.84 3.62
CA GLU A 235 -2.90 22.57 3.59
C GLU A 235 -4.08 21.63 3.33
N ASP A 236 -3.89 20.32 3.60
CA ASP A 236 -4.92 19.30 3.43
C ASP A 236 -6.10 19.54 4.41
N ARG A 237 -7.31 19.52 3.87
CA ARG A 237 -8.58 19.69 4.59
C ARG A 237 -9.48 18.43 4.48
N THR A 238 -8.91 17.33 3.92
CA THR A 238 -9.58 16.03 3.73
C THR A 238 -8.99 14.95 4.62
N ILE A 239 -7.67 14.98 4.82
CA ILE A 239 -6.96 14.25 5.88
C ILE A 239 -6.21 15.30 6.70
N ASP A 240 -6.24 15.19 8.03
CA ASP A 240 -5.49 16.11 8.88
C ASP A 240 -3.98 15.96 8.64
N PRO A 241 -3.23 17.06 8.38
CA PRO A 241 -1.80 16.98 8.10
C PRO A 241 -0.96 16.38 9.23
N ASP A 242 -1.39 16.51 10.49
CA ASP A 242 -0.67 15.90 11.61
C ASP A 242 -0.92 14.40 11.69
N LEU A 243 -2.08 13.92 11.25
CA LEU A 243 -2.32 12.49 11.04
C LEU A 243 -1.43 11.94 9.91
N GLU A 244 -1.28 12.68 8.80
CA GLU A 244 -0.35 12.28 7.72
C GLU A 244 1.08 12.18 8.25
N ARG A 245 1.56 13.18 8.99
CA ARG A 245 2.89 13.18 9.63
C ARG A 245 3.06 12.02 10.59
N PHE A 246 2.03 11.74 11.39
CA PHE A 246 2.05 10.60 12.32
C PHE A 246 2.22 9.28 11.57
N MET A 247 1.44 9.04 10.52
CA MET A 247 1.53 7.81 9.72
C MET A 247 2.89 7.70 9.02
N ALA A 248 3.37 8.78 8.39
CA ALA A 248 4.66 8.83 7.73
C ALA A 248 5.82 8.50 8.69
N LYS A 249 5.81 9.09 9.89
CA LYS A 249 6.79 8.83 10.94
C LYS A 249 6.73 7.40 11.45
N ARG A 250 5.53 6.87 11.69
CA ARG A 250 5.32 5.49 12.14
C ARG A 250 5.87 4.46 11.16
N MET A 251 5.70 4.72 9.87
CA MET A 251 6.23 3.87 8.80
C MET A 251 7.76 3.99 8.63
N GLY A 252 8.40 4.99 9.21
CA GLY A 252 9.79 5.32 8.90
C GLY A 252 9.96 5.75 7.44
N ALA A 253 8.93 6.33 6.83
CA ALA A 253 8.94 6.73 5.43
C ALA A 253 9.87 7.92 5.20
N LYS A 254 10.56 7.94 4.04
CA LYS A 254 11.19 9.17 3.57
C LYS A 254 10.10 10.17 3.24
N THR A 255 10.04 11.25 4.01
CA THR A 255 8.91 12.19 4.00
C THR A 255 9.31 13.53 3.41
N ILE A 256 8.45 14.08 2.56
CA ILE A 256 8.48 15.47 2.12
C ILE A 256 7.19 16.17 2.56
N GLU A 257 7.27 17.48 2.79
CA GLU A 257 6.10 18.33 2.99
C GLU A 257 5.84 19.17 1.74
N VAL A 258 4.60 19.18 1.30
CA VAL A 258 4.16 19.87 0.09
C VAL A 258 3.12 20.90 0.46
N LYS A 259 3.37 22.16 0.17
CA LYS A 259 2.39 23.23 0.37
C LYS A 259 1.30 23.13 -0.70
N ALA A 260 0.28 22.34 -0.40
CA ALA A 260 -0.83 22.03 -1.30
C ALA A 260 -2.06 21.60 -0.50
N SER A 261 -3.24 21.69 -1.13
CA SER A 261 -4.45 21.02 -0.67
C SER A 261 -4.33 19.49 -0.84
N HIS A 262 -5.43 18.76 -0.66
CA HIS A 262 -5.46 17.31 -0.80
C HIS A 262 -4.99 16.79 -2.17
N LEU A 263 -5.20 17.57 -3.24
CA LEU A 263 -4.86 17.18 -4.61
C LEU A 263 -3.44 17.61 -5.02
N SER A 264 -2.45 17.45 -4.14
CA SER A 264 -1.04 17.79 -4.41
C SER A 264 -0.47 17.12 -5.66
N LEU A 265 -0.96 15.93 -6.04
CA LEU A 265 -0.59 15.25 -7.30
C LEU A 265 -0.99 16.05 -8.55
N ILE A 266 -1.96 16.97 -8.42
CA ILE A 266 -2.46 17.81 -9.52
C ILE A 266 -1.89 19.23 -9.45
N SER A 267 -1.76 19.80 -8.23
CA SER A 267 -1.28 21.17 -8.04
C SER A 267 0.26 21.27 -8.01
N GLN A 268 0.93 20.19 -7.57
CA GLN A 268 2.40 20.11 -7.41
C GLN A 268 2.98 18.87 -8.10
N PRO A 269 2.63 18.60 -9.38
CA PRO A 269 2.96 17.32 -10.03
C PRO A 269 4.46 17.10 -10.16
N ASP A 270 5.29 18.15 -10.30
CA ASP A 270 6.74 18.01 -10.36
C ASP A 270 7.31 17.49 -9.04
N THR A 271 6.84 18.00 -7.91
CA THR A 271 7.26 17.59 -6.58
C THR A 271 6.90 16.13 -6.31
N ILE A 272 5.68 15.73 -6.64
CA ILE A 272 5.21 14.36 -6.49
C ILE A 272 5.96 13.40 -7.42
N THR A 273 6.19 13.81 -8.67
CA THR A 273 6.97 13.02 -9.63
C THR A 273 8.40 12.78 -9.11
N ASN A 274 9.07 13.81 -8.59
CA ASN A 274 10.42 13.68 -8.06
C ASN A 274 10.50 12.67 -6.89
N LEU A 275 9.51 12.65 -6.00
CA LEU A 275 9.43 11.68 -4.93
C LEU A 275 9.26 10.25 -5.49
N ILE A 276 8.46 10.07 -6.53
CA ILE A 276 8.27 8.77 -7.19
C ILE A 276 9.55 8.33 -7.92
N LEU A 277 10.23 9.25 -8.60
CA LEU A 277 11.52 8.97 -9.27
C LEU A 277 12.58 8.54 -8.25
N GLU A 278 12.60 9.16 -7.09
CA GLU A 278 13.49 8.76 -6.01
C GLU A 278 13.14 7.35 -5.49
N ALA A 279 11.86 7.05 -5.27
CA ALA A 279 11.39 5.72 -4.89
C ALA A 279 11.75 4.66 -5.95
N ALA A 280 11.82 5.05 -7.23
CA ALA A 280 12.26 4.20 -8.33
C ALA A 280 13.79 4.03 -8.42
N GLY A 281 14.56 4.75 -7.59
CA GLY A 281 16.04 4.74 -7.67
C GLY A 281 16.59 5.46 -8.90
N GLN A 282 15.87 6.44 -9.44
CA GLN A 282 16.24 7.18 -10.67
C GLN A 282 16.99 8.50 -10.39
N THR A 283 17.18 8.86 -9.12
CA THR A 283 17.91 10.06 -8.66
C THR A 283 19.29 9.72 -8.14
#